data_61ceee7503d1ff638ece768be2a45b5d
#
_entry.id   61ceee7503d1ff638ece768be2a45b5d
#
_cell.length_a   1.000
_cell.length_b   1.000
_cell.length_c   1.000
_cell.angle_alpha   90.00
_cell.angle_beta   90.00
_cell.angle_gamma   90.00
#
_symmetry.space_group_name_H-M   'P 1'
#
loop_
_entity.id
_entity.type
_entity.pdbx_description
1 polymer ?
#
loop_
_entity_poly.entity_id
_entity_poly.type
_entity_poly.pdbx_seq_one_letter_code
_entity_poly.pdbx_strand_id
1 'polypeptide(L)'
;MSHSTLTARREFLKFLAASPYVAAFGGVAAFVQEGVLAQGAQEAADVIADPARAITVFDFEEAAHRKVLPGHWAYMVSGVDDDGTIRANREAFRQVQLRPRRLRDATKVDIRVELFGTTYNSPIFLCPTGGEKGFHPDGELAVARAAKARGTLQFLSTSTSTSVEEVNRALGRPVWYQFYAPSSWGACEQMLRRVEAAGCSVVALTVDNTTGRLSETYLRTRPKDLQQCAACHQGEPGAASSYLTRPMYQGVNMAGALRQDPAMDWAFVDRLRRFWRGKLIIKGLDTREDARLCLEHGIDGILVSNHGGRATETLRATLEALPEVVAAVNGRIPVYVDGGFRRGADVFKALALGAKAVGIGRPFLWGLGAFGQAGVDRVLEILQGELRLAMGNCGTQSVAEITHAYVATPNWKI
;
A
#
# COMPACT_ATOMS: atom_id res chain seq x y z
N MET A 1 6.61 5.36 33.42
CA MET A 1 7.37 6.63 33.35
C MET A 1 8.46 6.58 34.43
N SER A 2 9.73 6.71 34.07
CA SER A 2 10.84 6.63 35.05
C SER A 2 10.88 7.87 35.93
N HIS A 3 11.37 7.73 37.15
CA HIS A 3 11.50 8.83 38.15
C HIS A 3 12.29 10.04 37.60
N SER A 4 13.22 9.83 36.66
CA SER A 4 14.03 10.87 35.99
C SER A 4 13.21 11.80 35.08
N THR A 5 12.20 11.27 34.40
CA THR A 5 11.33 12.05 33.49
C THR A 5 10.38 12.99 34.27
N LEU A 6 9.93 12.59 35.46
CA LEU A 6 9.07 13.40 36.31
C LEU A 6 9.85 14.57 36.94
N THR A 7 11.10 14.35 37.32
CA THR A 7 11.97 15.38 37.89
C THR A 7 12.33 16.45 36.87
N ALA A 8 12.71 16.03 35.64
CA ALA A 8 13.03 16.95 34.55
C ALA A 8 11.81 17.81 34.14
N ARG A 9 10.62 17.22 34.12
CA ARG A 9 9.36 17.93 33.82
C ARG A 9 9.00 18.94 34.91
N ARG A 10 9.27 18.62 36.16
CA ARG A 10 9.01 19.51 37.29
C ARG A 10 9.98 20.70 37.31
N GLU A 11 11.25 20.51 37.02
CA GLU A 11 12.25 21.58 36.90
C GLU A 11 11.99 22.49 35.71
N PHE A 12 11.55 21.93 34.56
CA PHE A 12 11.11 22.69 33.40
C PHE A 12 9.88 23.59 33.72
N LEU A 13 8.90 23.07 34.43
CA LEU A 13 7.72 23.86 34.85
C LEU A 13 8.10 24.98 35.85
N LYS A 14 9.05 24.75 36.75
CA LYS A 14 9.57 25.79 37.64
C LYS A 14 10.31 26.89 36.86
N PHE A 15 11.12 26.51 35.90
CA PHE A 15 11.80 27.45 34.99
C PHE A 15 10.81 28.32 34.21
N LEU A 16 9.76 27.72 33.68
CA LEU A 16 8.68 28.48 33.00
C LEU A 16 7.95 29.40 33.94
N ALA A 17 7.63 28.96 35.19
CA ALA A 17 6.93 29.76 36.17
C ALA A 17 7.74 30.99 36.63
N ALA A 18 9.08 30.93 36.58
CA ALA A 18 9.96 32.03 36.90
C ALA A 18 10.22 32.99 35.71
N SER A 19 9.70 32.73 34.54
CA SER A 19 9.90 33.55 33.35
C SER A 19 9.02 34.80 33.38
N PRO A 20 9.60 36.02 33.25
CA PRO A 20 8.83 37.25 33.17
C PRO A 20 7.90 37.32 31.96
N TYR A 21 8.22 36.59 30.89
CA TYR A 21 7.37 36.45 29.69
C TYR A 21 6.09 35.63 29.98
N VAL A 22 6.20 34.57 30.78
CA VAL A 22 5.03 33.75 31.15
C VAL A 22 4.13 34.52 32.14
N ALA A 23 4.71 35.32 33.01
CA ALA A 23 3.95 36.19 33.90
C ALA A 23 3.12 37.24 33.18
N ALA A 24 3.64 37.77 32.04
CA ALA A 24 2.93 38.73 31.19
C ALA A 24 1.69 38.13 30.49
N PHE A 25 1.62 36.81 30.35
CA PHE A 25 0.49 36.06 29.78
C PHE A 25 -0.45 35.44 30.84
N GLY A 26 -0.42 35.91 32.05
CA GLY A 26 -1.33 35.42 33.12
C GLY A 26 -0.86 34.13 33.82
N GLY A 27 0.40 33.73 33.61
CA GLY A 27 1.04 32.61 34.30
C GLY A 27 1.10 31.33 33.46
N VAL A 28 1.80 30.31 33.97
CA VAL A 28 2.07 29.04 33.27
C VAL A 28 0.78 28.32 32.83
N ALA A 29 -0.26 28.35 33.65
CA ALA A 29 -1.53 27.69 33.35
C ALA A 29 -2.24 28.33 32.14
N ALA A 30 -2.30 29.66 32.09
CA ALA A 30 -2.90 30.40 30.98
C ALA A 30 -2.08 30.19 29.67
N PHE A 31 -0.75 30.28 29.76
CA PHE A 31 0.15 30.06 28.64
C PHE A 31 0.03 28.64 28.05
N VAL A 32 -0.03 27.61 28.93
CA VAL A 32 -0.21 26.22 28.45
C VAL A 32 -1.61 25.99 27.89
N GLN A 33 -2.64 26.60 28.53
CA GLN A 33 -4.02 26.45 28.07
C GLN A 33 -4.25 27.17 26.73
N GLU A 34 -3.73 28.38 26.54
CA GLU A 34 -3.78 29.06 25.24
C GLU A 34 -2.99 28.32 24.15
N GLY A 35 -1.79 27.82 24.47
CA GLY A 35 -0.98 27.03 23.53
C GLY A 35 -1.66 25.72 23.13
N VAL A 36 -2.25 25.00 24.09
CA VAL A 36 -2.98 23.75 23.83
C VAL A 36 -4.28 24.01 23.06
N LEU A 37 -5.01 25.08 23.42
CA LEU A 37 -6.23 25.47 22.69
C LEU A 37 -5.93 25.98 21.29
N ALA A 38 -4.85 26.77 21.12
CA ALA A 38 -4.42 27.24 19.80
C ALA A 38 -3.99 26.05 18.92
N GLN A 39 -3.23 25.10 19.47
CA GLN A 39 -2.79 23.89 18.75
C GLN A 39 -3.97 22.98 18.43
N GLY A 40 -4.89 22.75 19.35
CA GLY A 40 -6.11 21.98 19.11
C GLY A 40 -7.08 22.66 18.13
N ALA A 41 -7.16 23.99 18.13
CA ALA A 41 -7.95 24.75 17.16
C ALA A 41 -7.29 24.75 15.77
N GLN A 42 -5.96 24.81 15.70
CA GLN A 42 -5.19 24.68 14.46
C GLN A 42 -5.36 23.27 13.88
N GLU A 43 -5.17 22.22 14.67
CA GLU A 43 -5.38 20.82 14.24
C GLU A 43 -6.84 20.57 13.79
N ALA A 44 -7.83 21.18 14.46
CA ALA A 44 -9.23 21.07 14.07
C ALA A 44 -9.57 21.84 12.78
N ALA A 45 -8.86 22.94 12.51
CA ALA A 45 -9.06 23.77 11.33
C ALA A 45 -8.43 23.19 10.04
N ASP A 46 -7.43 22.31 10.19
CA ASP A 46 -6.61 21.82 9.07
C ASP A 46 -7.15 20.51 8.45
N VAL A 47 -8.17 19.86 9.04
CA VAL A 47 -8.73 18.64 8.44
C VAL A 47 -9.60 19.00 7.23
N ILE A 48 -9.20 18.50 6.08
CA ILE A 48 -9.89 18.79 4.82
C ILE A 48 -11.35 18.29 4.84
N ALA A 49 -12.28 19.15 4.45
CA ALA A 49 -13.69 18.80 4.28
C ALA A 49 -14.05 18.42 2.83
N ASP A 50 -13.17 18.71 1.88
CA ASP A 50 -13.32 18.48 0.45
C ASP A 50 -11.99 17.92 -0.10
N PRO A 51 -12.01 16.82 -0.89
CA PRO A 51 -10.80 16.25 -1.46
C PRO A 51 -10.03 17.22 -2.36
N ALA A 52 -10.69 18.20 -3.00
CA ALA A 52 -10.06 19.21 -3.82
C ALA A 52 -9.10 20.12 -3.04
N ARG A 53 -9.30 20.25 -1.71
CA ARG A 53 -8.42 21.06 -0.83
C ARG A 53 -7.14 20.32 -0.43
N ALA A 54 -7.05 19.03 -0.69
CA ALA A 54 -5.86 18.26 -0.39
C ALA A 54 -4.67 18.73 -1.23
N ILE A 55 -3.55 19.04 -0.58
CA ILE A 55 -2.28 19.42 -1.19
C ILE A 55 -1.40 18.19 -1.37
N THR A 56 -1.47 17.26 -0.41
CA THR A 56 -0.68 16.04 -0.37
C THR A 56 -1.56 14.84 0.01
N VAL A 57 -1.05 13.63 -0.19
CA VAL A 57 -1.78 12.43 0.24
C VAL A 57 -1.94 12.32 1.76
N PHE A 58 -1.09 12.98 2.55
CA PHE A 58 -1.17 12.98 4.00
C PHE A 58 -2.42 13.71 4.53
N ASP A 59 -2.96 14.67 3.78
CA ASP A 59 -4.14 15.43 4.17
C ASP A 59 -5.39 14.54 4.28
N PHE A 60 -5.37 13.37 3.62
CA PHE A 60 -6.45 12.39 3.71
C PHE A 60 -6.38 11.52 4.96
N GLU A 61 -5.23 11.40 5.64
CA GLU A 61 -5.04 10.46 6.73
C GLU A 61 -5.96 10.79 7.90
N GLU A 62 -5.92 12.03 8.41
CA GLU A 62 -6.78 12.47 9.51
C GLU A 62 -8.26 12.55 9.10
N ALA A 63 -8.55 12.97 7.85
CA ALA A 63 -9.92 12.97 7.33
C ALA A 63 -10.53 11.55 7.27
N ALA A 64 -9.72 10.55 6.93
CA ALA A 64 -10.13 9.14 6.95
C ALA A 64 -10.28 8.63 8.39
N HIS A 65 -9.36 8.99 9.29
CA HIS A 65 -9.39 8.59 10.70
C HIS A 65 -10.72 8.97 11.37
N ARG A 66 -11.24 10.16 11.05
CA ARG A 66 -12.53 10.64 11.62
C ARG A 66 -13.75 9.93 11.06
N LYS A 67 -13.66 9.29 9.89
CA LYS A 67 -14.83 8.69 9.20
C LYS A 67 -14.83 7.17 9.23
N VAL A 68 -13.66 6.56 9.19
CA VAL A 68 -13.52 5.10 9.19
C VAL A 68 -13.77 4.56 10.60
N LEU A 69 -14.55 3.48 10.70
CA LEU A 69 -14.81 2.84 11.98
C LEU A 69 -13.52 2.43 12.69
N PRO A 70 -13.41 2.58 14.02
CA PRO A 70 -12.16 2.38 14.76
C PRO A 70 -11.48 1.02 14.53
N GLY A 71 -12.25 -0.07 14.39
CA GLY A 71 -11.70 -1.41 14.09
C GLY A 71 -11.07 -1.50 12.71
N HIS A 72 -11.66 -0.86 11.70
CA HIS A 72 -11.11 -0.80 10.35
C HIS A 72 -9.92 0.16 10.26
N TRP A 73 -9.98 1.28 10.98
CA TRP A 73 -8.85 2.17 11.12
C TRP A 73 -7.65 1.46 11.74
N ALA A 74 -7.85 0.78 12.88
CA ALA A 74 -6.81 -0.02 13.52
C ALA A 74 -6.18 -1.04 12.56
N TYR A 75 -7.01 -1.71 11.75
CA TYR A 75 -6.54 -2.63 10.69
C TYR A 75 -5.72 -1.90 9.63
N MET A 76 -6.14 -0.72 9.17
CA MET A 76 -5.48 0.05 8.11
C MET A 76 -4.08 0.53 8.52
N VAL A 77 -3.95 1.07 9.73
CA VAL A 77 -2.70 1.71 10.18
C VAL A 77 -1.66 0.73 10.70
N SER A 78 -2.08 -0.44 11.20
CA SER A 78 -1.20 -1.39 11.85
C SER A 78 -0.27 -2.12 10.87
N GLY A 79 0.89 -2.51 11.36
CA GLY A 79 1.84 -3.42 10.73
C GLY A 79 1.89 -4.79 11.42
N VAL A 80 3.00 -5.48 11.24
CA VAL A 80 3.40 -6.66 11.98
C VAL A 80 4.22 -6.23 13.20
N ASP A 81 4.14 -7.00 14.26
CA ASP A 81 4.77 -6.78 15.56
C ASP A 81 4.59 -5.32 16.06
N ASP A 82 5.64 -4.54 16.21
CA ASP A 82 5.67 -3.17 16.69
C ASP A 82 5.71 -2.09 15.58
N ASP A 83 5.35 -2.43 14.35
CA ASP A 83 5.32 -1.54 13.16
C ASP A 83 6.71 -1.08 12.67
N GLY A 84 7.80 -1.75 13.05
CA GLY A 84 9.17 -1.37 12.66
C GLY A 84 9.37 -1.35 11.15
N THR A 85 8.89 -2.37 10.44
CA THR A 85 8.98 -2.42 8.96
C THR A 85 8.13 -1.33 8.27
N ILE A 86 7.01 -0.88 8.87
CA ILE A 86 6.27 0.29 8.34
C ILE A 86 7.17 1.54 8.39
N ARG A 87 7.85 1.76 9.52
CA ARG A 87 8.77 2.90 9.69
C ARG A 87 9.95 2.81 8.73
N ALA A 88 10.57 1.63 8.62
CA ALA A 88 11.66 1.36 7.69
C ALA A 88 11.27 1.66 6.24
N ASN A 89 10.09 1.23 5.78
CA ASN A 89 9.57 1.52 4.45
C ASN A 89 9.48 3.03 4.16
N ARG A 90 9.20 3.88 5.16
CA ARG A 90 9.16 5.33 4.97
C ARG A 90 10.55 5.96 5.02
N GLU A 91 11.40 5.51 5.93
CA GLU A 91 12.73 6.07 6.13
C GLU A 91 13.66 5.80 4.94
N ALA A 92 13.53 4.64 4.28
CA ALA A 92 14.34 4.30 3.12
C ALA A 92 14.28 5.35 2.00
N PHE A 93 13.11 5.99 1.79
CA PHE A 93 13.00 7.05 0.79
C PHE A 93 13.83 8.30 1.12
N ARG A 94 14.10 8.59 2.40
CA ARG A 94 14.94 9.72 2.80
C ARG A 94 16.42 9.46 2.54
N GLN A 95 16.83 8.20 2.50
CA GLN A 95 18.21 7.79 2.25
C GLN A 95 18.57 7.86 0.76
N VAL A 96 17.60 7.76 -0.14
CA VAL A 96 17.82 7.88 -1.58
C VAL A 96 17.73 9.35 -1.98
N GLN A 97 18.81 9.91 -2.51
CA GLN A 97 18.86 11.28 -2.97
C GLN A 97 18.63 11.37 -4.46
N LEU A 98 17.88 12.39 -4.91
CA LEU A 98 17.76 12.69 -6.33
C LEU A 98 19.02 13.38 -6.84
N ARG A 99 19.43 13.06 -8.08
CA ARG A 99 20.54 13.68 -8.81
C ARG A 99 20.00 14.37 -10.07
N PRO A 100 19.40 15.57 -9.96
CA PRO A 100 18.77 16.24 -11.09
C PRO A 100 19.80 16.63 -12.17
N ARG A 101 19.45 16.39 -13.43
CA ARG A 101 20.19 16.93 -14.57
C ARG A 101 19.50 18.18 -15.07
N ARG A 102 20.27 19.28 -15.23
CA ARG A 102 19.75 20.59 -15.60
C ARG A 102 19.91 20.87 -17.10
N LEU A 103 19.27 21.94 -17.56
CA LEU A 103 19.28 22.38 -18.96
C LEU A 103 18.78 21.29 -19.92
N ARG A 104 17.70 20.61 -19.50
CA ARG A 104 16.96 19.64 -20.27
C ARG A 104 15.56 20.18 -20.56
N ASP A 105 15.07 19.94 -21.78
CA ASP A 105 13.68 20.27 -22.13
C ASP A 105 12.70 19.46 -21.28
N ALA A 106 11.82 20.14 -20.57
CA ALA A 106 10.77 19.57 -19.71
C ALA A 106 9.37 20.05 -20.13
N THR A 107 9.22 20.57 -21.35
CA THR A 107 7.93 21.07 -21.86
C THR A 107 6.90 19.96 -22.07
N LYS A 108 7.37 18.71 -22.29
CA LYS A 108 6.51 17.55 -22.49
C LYS A 108 7.03 16.39 -21.63
N VAL A 109 6.33 16.13 -20.51
CA VAL A 109 6.62 15.00 -19.61
C VAL A 109 5.53 13.95 -19.76
N ASP A 110 5.91 12.78 -20.26
CA ASP A 110 5.03 11.62 -20.41
C ASP A 110 5.30 10.60 -19.29
N ILE A 111 4.30 10.40 -18.41
CA ILE A 111 4.39 9.43 -17.31
C ILE A 111 3.72 8.10 -17.64
N ARG A 112 3.25 7.88 -18.87
CA ARG A 112 2.62 6.61 -19.25
C ARG A 112 3.61 5.45 -19.20
N VAL A 113 3.07 4.26 -18.92
CA VAL A 113 3.85 3.01 -18.89
C VAL A 113 3.08 1.88 -19.56
N GLU A 114 3.78 1.02 -20.25
CA GLU A 114 3.23 -0.23 -20.75
C GLU A 114 3.55 -1.38 -19.78
N LEU A 115 2.51 -2.12 -19.37
CA LEU A 115 2.60 -3.28 -18.50
C LEU A 115 1.86 -4.46 -19.16
N PHE A 116 2.58 -5.50 -19.53
CA PHE A 116 2.07 -6.69 -20.22
C PHE A 116 1.13 -6.36 -21.41
N GLY A 117 1.58 -5.45 -22.31
CA GLY A 117 0.86 -5.06 -23.51
C GLY A 117 -0.28 -4.05 -23.29
N THR A 118 -0.52 -3.60 -22.06
CA THR A 118 -1.51 -2.57 -21.76
C THR A 118 -0.85 -1.27 -21.34
N THR A 119 -1.23 -0.15 -21.98
CA THR A 119 -0.75 1.17 -21.61
C THR A 119 -1.61 1.75 -20.49
N TYR A 120 -0.96 2.23 -19.44
CA TYR A 120 -1.54 2.95 -18.31
C TYR A 120 -1.04 4.39 -18.28
N ASN A 121 -1.86 5.30 -17.72
CA ASN A 121 -1.54 6.74 -17.70
C ASN A 121 -0.41 7.12 -16.74
N SER A 122 0.04 6.19 -15.88
CA SER A 122 1.16 6.38 -14.97
C SER A 122 1.73 5.04 -14.51
N PRO A 123 2.98 5.00 -14.01
CA PRO A 123 3.57 3.80 -13.41
C PRO A 123 3.10 3.55 -11.97
N ILE A 124 1.96 4.12 -11.59
CA ILE A 124 1.37 3.96 -10.25
C ILE A 124 0.20 3.00 -10.36
N PHE A 125 0.15 1.98 -9.49
CA PHE A 125 -0.98 1.07 -9.40
C PHE A 125 -1.58 1.02 -7.98
N LEU A 126 -2.86 0.64 -7.90
CA LEU A 126 -3.56 0.43 -6.64
C LEU A 126 -3.31 -0.99 -6.16
N CYS A 127 -2.70 -1.11 -4.97
CA CYS A 127 -2.35 -2.39 -4.36
C CYS A 127 -3.60 -3.22 -4.02
N PRO A 128 -3.50 -4.56 -4.03
CA PRO A 128 -4.60 -5.41 -3.59
C PRO A 128 -4.84 -5.25 -2.09
N THR A 129 -6.00 -4.72 -1.72
CA THR A 129 -6.44 -4.59 -0.34
C THR A 129 -7.72 -5.37 -0.14
N GLY A 130 -7.81 -6.10 0.95
CA GLY A 130 -9.01 -6.87 1.27
C GLY A 130 -10.06 -6.05 1.99
N GLY A 131 -11.34 -6.26 1.64
CA GLY A 131 -12.46 -5.72 2.40
C GLY A 131 -12.60 -4.20 2.36
N GLU A 132 -12.49 -3.58 1.20
CA GLU A 132 -12.51 -2.13 1.04
C GLU A 132 -13.85 -1.50 1.45
N LYS A 133 -14.96 -2.28 1.47
CA LYS A 133 -16.24 -1.84 2.07
C LYS A 133 -16.14 -1.55 3.57
N GLY A 134 -15.12 -2.02 4.25
CA GLY A 134 -14.84 -1.64 5.63
C GLY A 134 -14.37 -0.19 5.78
N PHE A 135 -13.88 0.43 4.72
CA PHE A 135 -13.42 1.82 4.72
C PHE A 135 -14.43 2.79 4.12
N HIS A 136 -15.24 2.32 3.16
CA HIS A 136 -16.31 3.09 2.52
C HIS A 136 -17.36 2.15 1.96
N PRO A 137 -18.67 2.47 2.03
CA PRO A 137 -19.75 1.58 1.55
C PRO A 137 -19.58 1.09 0.11
N ASP A 138 -19.08 1.94 -0.79
CA ASP A 138 -18.82 1.59 -2.20
C ASP A 138 -17.57 0.72 -2.41
N GLY A 139 -16.67 0.68 -1.43
CA GLY A 139 -15.46 -0.18 -1.44
C GLY A 139 -14.74 -0.22 -2.77
N GLU A 140 -14.48 -1.42 -3.27
CA GLU A 140 -13.74 -1.68 -4.50
C GLU A 140 -14.38 -1.05 -5.75
N LEU A 141 -15.69 -0.77 -5.74
CA LEU A 141 -16.36 -0.11 -6.87
C LEU A 141 -15.98 1.36 -6.97
N ALA A 142 -15.87 2.06 -5.83
CA ALA A 142 -15.38 3.45 -5.80
C ALA A 142 -13.93 3.52 -6.31
N VAL A 143 -13.09 2.57 -5.86
CA VAL A 143 -11.70 2.45 -6.29
C VAL A 143 -11.60 2.17 -7.79
N ALA A 144 -12.41 1.25 -8.31
CA ALA A 144 -12.45 0.91 -9.73
C ALA A 144 -12.87 2.10 -10.62
N ARG A 145 -13.89 2.87 -10.19
CA ARG A 145 -14.32 4.07 -10.91
C ARG A 145 -13.23 5.14 -10.95
N ALA A 146 -12.50 5.36 -9.85
CA ALA A 146 -11.38 6.29 -9.78
C ALA A 146 -10.21 5.78 -10.67
N ALA A 147 -9.87 4.50 -10.60
CA ALA A 147 -8.85 3.89 -11.44
C ALA A 147 -9.16 4.01 -12.93
N LYS A 148 -10.44 3.84 -13.32
CA LYS A 148 -10.92 4.07 -14.69
C LYS A 148 -10.72 5.53 -15.13
N ALA A 149 -11.15 6.46 -14.31
CA ALA A 149 -11.05 7.90 -14.61
C ALA A 149 -9.60 8.33 -14.81
N ARG A 150 -8.66 7.79 -14.04
CA ARG A 150 -7.22 8.11 -14.11
C ARG A 150 -6.41 7.19 -15.05
N GLY A 151 -7.00 6.20 -15.66
CA GLY A 151 -6.30 5.23 -16.51
C GLY A 151 -5.24 4.45 -15.72
N THR A 152 -5.53 4.10 -14.46
CA THR A 152 -4.61 3.48 -13.51
C THR A 152 -4.88 1.97 -13.41
N LEU A 153 -3.83 1.17 -13.24
CA LEU A 153 -3.95 -0.25 -12.94
C LEU A 153 -4.49 -0.47 -11.53
N GLN A 154 -5.49 -1.35 -11.40
CA GLN A 154 -5.97 -1.85 -10.12
C GLN A 154 -5.64 -3.34 -9.98
N PHE A 155 -5.05 -3.73 -8.85
CA PHE A 155 -5.04 -5.10 -8.39
C PHE A 155 -6.26 -5.36 -7.50
N LEU A 156 -6.94 -6.47 -7.72
CA LEU A 156 -8.05 -6.91 -6.87
C LEU A 156 -7.59 -8.03 -5.95
N SER A 157 -7.85 -7.91 -4.67
CA SER A 157 -7.52 -8.95 -3.67
C SER A 157 -8.48 -10.13 -3.72
N THR A 158 -7.98 -11.36 -3.48
CA THR A 158 -8.83 -12.51 -3.14
C THR A 158 -9.79 -12.22 -1.98
N SER A 159 -9.35 -11.39 -1.04
CA SER A 159 -10.15 -11.01 0.14
C SER A 159 -11.06 -9.80 -0.10
N THR A 160 -11.39 -9.49 -1.35
CA THR A 160 -12.29 -8.40 -1.74
C THR A 160 -13.68 -8.54 -1.12
N SER A 161 -14.36 -7.41 -0.94
CA SER A 161 -15.77 -7.34 -0.54
C SER A 161 -16.75 -7.19 -1.72
N THR A 162 -16.21 -7.16 -2.94
CA THR A 162 -16.97 -7.06 -4.20
C THR A 162 -16.45 -8.10 -5.19
N SER A 163 -17.32 -8.72 -5.98
CA SER A 163 -16.90 -9.76 -6.94
C SER A 163 -15.99 -9.20 -8.05
N VAL A 164 -15.12 -10.05 -8.60
CA VAL A 164 -14.21 -9.67 -9.69
C VAL A 164 -14.99 -9.19 -10.92
N GLU A 165 -16.14 -9.79 -11.19
CA GLU A 165 -17.03 -9.44 -12.30
C GLU A 165 -17.61 -8.03 -12.17
N GLU A 166 -18.03 -7.66 -10.95
CA GLU A 166 -18.57 -6.32 -10.66
C GLU A 166 -17.47 -5.26 -10.73
N VAL A 167 -16.27 -5.55 -10.18
CA VAL A 167 -15.12 -4.64 -10.23
C VAL A 167 -14.65 -4.42 -11.65
N ASN A 168 -14.52 -5.48 -12.47
CA ASN A 168 -14.16 -5.39 -13.88
C ASN A 168 -15.17 -4.52 -14.67
N ARG A 169 -16.46 -4.69 -14.39
CA ARG A 169 -17.51 -3.86 -15.01
C ARG A 169 -17.37 -2.39 -14.64
N ALA A 170 -17.11 -2.07 -13.36
CA ALA A 170 -16.92 -0.70 -12.89
C ALA A 170 -15.65 -0.07 -13.47
N LEU A 171 -14.55 -0.82 -13.51
CA LEU A 171 -13.27 -0.41 -14.09
C LEU A 171 -13.34 -0.27 -15.63
N GLY A 172 -14.22 -1.05 -16.27
CA GLY A 172 -14.36 -1.11 -17.73
C GLY A 172 -13.30 -1.95 -18.43
N ARG A 173 -12.52 -2.72 -17.69
CA ARG A 173 -11.51 -3.67 -18.14
C ARG A 173 -11.18 -4.67 -17.03
N PRO A 174 -10.54 -5.82 -17.32
CA PRO A 174 -10.11 -6.74 -16.28
C PRO A 174 -9.04 -6.13 -15.36
N VAL A 175 -9.16 -6.41 -14.07
CA VAL A 175 -8.12 -6.13 -13.05
C VAL A 175 -6.96 -7.11 -13.18
N TRP A 176 -5.82 -6.81 -12.54
CA TRP A 176 -4.87 -7.83 -12.15
C TRP A 176 -5.33 -8.44 -10.83
N TYR A 177 -5.33 -9.76 -10.75
CA TYR A 177 -5.90 -10.47 -9.60
C TYR A 177 -4.83 -10.94 -8.64
N GLN A 178 -4.89 -10.52 -7.37
CA GLN A 178 -4.03 -11.03 -6.33
C GLN A 178 -4.63 -12.29 -5.73
N PHE A 179 -3.85 -13.37 -5.73
CA PHE A 179 -4.27 -14.69 -5.33
C PHE A 179 -3.62 -15.13 -4.02
N TYR A 180 -4.47 -15.44 -3.04
CA TYR A 180 -4.11 -16.27 -1.89
C TYR A 180 -4.52 -17.69 -2.22
N ALA A 181 -3.54 -18.60 -2.32
CA ALA A 181 -3.79 -19.98 -2.67
C ALA A 181 -4.31 -20.78 -1.46
N PRO A 182 -5.55 -21.29 -1.49
CA PRO A 182 -6.01 -22.27 -0.50
C PRO A 182 -5.14 -23.52 -0.48
N SER A 183 -5.11 -24.24 0.67
CA SER A 183 -4.38 -25.50 0.78
C SER A 183 -5.01 -26.65 -0.04
N SER A 184 -6.23 -26.47 -0.55
CA SER A 184 -6.87 -27.39 -1.49
C SER A 184 -6.63 -26.96 -2.92
N TRP A 185 -5.99 -27.80 -3.72
CA TRP A 185 -5.80 -27.51 -5.14
C TRP A 185 -7.12 -27.37 -5.91
N GLY A 186 -8.14 -28.18 -5.58
CA GLY A 186 -9.46 -28.07 -6.20
C GLY A 186 -10.11 -26.70 -5.95
N ALA A 187 -9.90 -26.12 -4.76
CA ALA A 187 -10.32 -24.76 -4.46
C ALA A 187 -9.53 -23.73 -5.29
N CYS A 188 -8.22 -23.90 -5.43
CA CYS A 188 -7.37 -23.06 -6.29
C CYS A 188 -7.89 -23.06 -7.73
N GLU A 189 -8.15 -24.24 -8.29
CA GLU A 189 -8.68 -24.38 -9.67
C GLU A 189 -10.02 -23.67 -9.85
N GLN A 190 -10.97 -23.86 -8.93
CA GLN A 190 -12.29 -23.22 -9.01
C GLN A 190 -12.16 -21.69 -9.00
N MET A 191 -11.35 -21.14 -8.10
CA MET A 191 -11.12 -19.70 -8.02
C MET A 191 -10.44 -19.16 -9.28
N LEU A 192 -9.40 -19.81 -9.76
CA LEU A 192 -8.65 -19.37 -10.94
C LEU A 192 -9.45 -19.48 -12.24
N ARG A 193 -10.28 -20.53 -12.41
CA ARG A 193 -11.23 -20.61 -13.55
C ARG A 193 -12.22 -19.47 -13.54
N ARG A 194 -12.73 -19.07 -12.37
CA ARG A 194 -13.61 -17.91 -12.25
C ARG A 194 -12.90 -16.60 -12.64
N VAL A 195 -11.67 -16.43 -12.18
CA VAL A 195 -10.82 -15.26 -12.50
C VAL A 195 -10.52 -15.19 -14.00
N GLU A 196 -10.22 -16.34 -14.63
CA GLU A 196 -10.01 -16.47 -16.07
C GLU A 196 -11.30 -16.15 -16.85
N ALA A 197 -12.43 -16.72 -16.43
CA ALA A 197 -13.75 -16.46 -17.03
C ALA A 197 -14.16 -14.98 -16.92
N ALA A 198 -13.73 -14.27 -15.87
CA ALA A 198 -13.90 -12.83 -15.74
C ALA A 198 -12.94 -12.01 -16.64
N GLY A 199 -12.10 -12.66 -17.45
CA GLY A 199 -11.19 -12.03 -18.40
C GLY A 199 -9.87 -11.55 -17.80
N CYS A 200 -9.57 -11.84 -16.53
CA CYS A 200 -8.30 -11.45 -15.93
C CYS A 200 -7.15 -12.27 -16.55
N SER A 201 -6.16 -11.57 -17.10
CA SER A 201 -5.01 -12.19 -17.76
C SER A 201 -3.75 -12.23 -16.88
N VAL A 202 -3.76 -11.58 -15.73
CA VAL A 202 -2.62 -11.50 -14.81
C VAL A 202 -3.05 -11.93 -13.41
N VAL A 203 -2.32 -12.89 -12.85
CA VAL A 203 -2.46 -13.34 -11.46
C VAL A 203 -1.18 -13.06 -10.69
N ALA A 204 -1.31 -12.48 -9.50
CA ALA A 204 -0.22 -12.28 -8.56
C ALA A 204 -0.38 -13.21 -7.36
N LEU A 205 0.37 -14.31 -7.34
CA LEU A 205 0.45 -15.22 -6.19
C LEU A 205 1.14 -14.52 -5.04
N THR A 206 0.50 -14.46 -3.88
CA THR A 206 1.06 -13.84 -2.68
C THR A 206 1.63 -14.90 -1.75
N VAL A 207 2.91 -14.74 -1.39
CA VAL A 207 3.69 -15.74 -0.65
C VAL A 207 4.19 -15.28 0.73
N ASP A 208 3.96 -14.02 1.09
CA ASP A 208 4.55 -13.37 2.27
C ASP A 208 3.71 -13.45 3.57
N ASN A 209 2.59 -14.16 3.58
CA ASN A 209 1.69 -14.21 4.75
C ASN A 209 0.98 -15.58 4.87
N THR A 210 1.73 -16.67 4.78
CA THR A 210 1.18 -18.03 4.77
C THR A 210 0.87 -18.56 6.18
N THR A 211 1.60 -18.13 7.21
CA THR A 211 1.48 -18.62 8.59
C THR A 211 0.80 -17.66 9.57
N GLY A 212 0.31 -16.52 9.06
CA GLY A 212 -0.29 -15.44 9.87
C GLY A 212 0.74 -14.46 10.42
N ARG A 213 0.27 -13.56 11.29
CA ARG A 213 1.11 -12.50 11.88
C ARG A 213 0.56 -12.05 13.23
N LEU A 214 1.43 -11.56 14.11
CA LEU A 214 1.08 -10.73 15.25
C LEU A 214 1.05 -9.26 14.80
N SER A 215 0.17 -8.46 15.37
CA SER A 215 0.14 -7.01 15.18
C SER A 215 -0.24 -6.35 16.49
N GLU A 216 0.74 -5.79 17.19
CA GLU A 216 0.52 -5.17 18.51
C GLU A 216 -0.38 -3.95 18.41
N THR A 217 -0.10 -3.06 17.46
CA THR A 217 -0.90 -1.85 17.23
C THR A 217 -2.36 -2.19 16.99
N TYR A 218 -2.65 -3.20 16.13
CA TYR A 218 -4.02 -3.63 15.92
C TYR A 218 -4.68 -4.16 17.19
N LEU A 219 -3.99 -5.02 17.93
CA LEU A 219 -4.53 -5.62 19.16
C LEU A 219 -4.79 -4.59 20.26
N ARG A 220 -3.96 -3.53 20.34
CA ARG A 220 -4.07 -2.46 21.34
C ARG A 220 -5.11 -1.41 20.97
N THR A 221 -5.28 -1.13 19.67
CA THR A 221 -6.14 -0.02 19.20
C THR A 221 -7.52 -0.46 18.72
N ARG A 222 -7.71 -1.75 18.38
CA ARG A 222 -9.03 -2.26 17.99
C ARG A 222 -10.02 -2.15 19.15
N PRO A 223 -11.27 -1.77 18.90
CA PRO A 223 -12.32 -1.83 19.91
C PRO A 223 -12.48 -3.25 20.47
N LYS A 224 -12.85 -3.36 21.75
CA LYS A 224 -13.18 -4.67 22.36
C LYS A 224 -14.45 -5.26 21.76
N ASP A 225 -15.39 -4.41 21.34
CA ASP A 225 -16.61 -4.79 20.64
C ASP A 225 -16.43 -4.55 19.12
N LEU A 226 -16.30 -5.64 18.37
CA LEU A 226 -16.14 -5.63 16.91
C LEU A 226 -17.48 -5.80 16.16
N GLN A 227 -18.62 -5.78 16.86
CA GLN A 227 -19.94 -6.11 16.28
C GLN A 227 -20.43 -5.10 15.23
N GLN A 228 -19.78 -3.96 15.05
CA GLN A 228 -20.24 -2.89 14.17
C GLN A 228 -19.87 -3.05 12.70
N CYS A 229 -19.24 -4.17 12.30
CA CYS A 229 -18.73 -4.35 10.95
C CYS A 229 -19.55 -5.37 10.13
N ALA A 230 -20.83 -5.09 9.88
CA ALA A 230 -21.68 -5.95 9.03
C ALA A 230 -21.30 -5.93 7.54
N ALA A 231 -20.65 -4.86 7.05
CA ALA A 231 -20.38 -4.69 5.62
C ALA A 231 -19.24 -5.57 5.08
N CYS A 232 -18.25 -5.94 5.89
CA CYS A 232 -17.10 -6.77 5.46
C CYS A 232 -16.96 -8.08 6.24
N HIS A 233 -17.75 -8.29 7.30
CA HIS A 233 -17.81 -9.51 8.10
C HIS A 233 -19.25 -9.95 8.28
N GLN A 234 -19.80 -10.64 7.28
CA GLN A 234 -21.09 -11.29 7.42
C GLN A 234 -20.88 -12.60 8.19
N GLY A 235 -21.38 -12.69 9.42
CA GLY A 235 -21.27 -13.87 10.29
C GLY A 235 -21.03 -13.51 11.75
N GLU A 236 -21.13 -14.50 12.66
CA GLU A 236 -20.87 -14.34 14.09
C GLU A 236 -19.45 -13.81 14.37
N PRO A 237 -19.28 -12.84 15.30
CA PRO A 237 -17.98 -12.31 15.68
C PRO A 237 -17.07 -13.48 16.17
N GLY A 238 -15.89 -13.60 15.56
CA GLY A 238 -14.90 -14.62 15.94
C GLY A 238 -15.01 -15.95 15.21
N ALA A 239 -16.00 -16.16 14.34
CA ALA A 239 -16.05 -17.34 13.52
C ALA A 239 -14.89 -17.37 12.51
N ALA A 240 -14.14 -18.48 12.48
CA ALA A 240 -13.06 -18.74 11.50
C ALA A 240 -13.55 -18.68 10.04
N SER A 241 -14.86 -18.61 9.83
CA SER A 241 -15.56 -18.65 8.55
C SER A 241 -15.82 -17.28 7.92
N SER A 242 -15.45 -16.15 8.54
CA SER A 242 -15.79 -14.81 8.01
C SER A 242 -15.24 -14.54 6.60
N TYR A 243 -14.15 -15.20 6.18
CA TYR A 243 -13.63 -15.08 4.83
C TYR A 243 -14.42 -15.89 3.79
N LEU A 244 -15.09 -16.99 4.19
CA LEU A 244 -15.88 -17.83 3.29
C LEU A 244 -17.14 -17.12 2.76
N THR A 245 -17.60 -16.09 3.46
CA THR A 245 -18.71 -15.26 3.03
C THR A 245 -18.32 -14.22 1.97
N ARG A 246 -17.03 -14.04 1.72
CA ARG A 246 -16.54 -13.08 0.73
C ARG A 246 -16.82 -13.55 -0.69
N PRO A 247 -17.09 -12.62 -1.63
CA PRO A 247 -17.55 -12.93 -2.97
C PRO A 247 -16.69 -13.95 -3.73
N MET A 248 -15.37 -13.90 -3.56
CA MET A 248 -14.47 -14.78 -4.30
C MET A 248 -14.46 -16.23 -3.78
N TYR A 249 -14.96 -16.49 -2.58
CA TYR A 249 -15.09 -17.85 -2.02
C TYR A 249 -16.48 -18.45 -2.24
N GLN A 250 -17.45 -17.66 -2.72
CA GLN A 250 -18.79 -18.17 -3.01
C GLN A 250 -18.74 -19.22 -4.12
N GLY A 251 -19.31 -20.41 -3.84
CA GLY A 251 -19.30 -21.55 -4.75
C GLY A 251 -17.99 -22.34 -4.78
N VAL A 252 -16.99 -21.95 -4.01
CA VAL A 252 -15.72 -22.66 -3.91
C VAL A 252 -15.79 -23.68 -2.76
N ASN A 253 -15.40 -24.93 -3.06
CA ASN A 253 -15.32 -25.97 -2.03
C ASN A 253 -14.09 -25.77 -1.15
N MET A 254 -14.29 -25.18 0.01
CA MET A 254 -13.26 -24.92 1.02
C MET A 254 -13.28 -25.93 2.18
N ALA A 255 -14.01 -27.06 2.06
CA ALA A 255 -14.08 -28.06 3.12
C ALA A 255 -12.69 -28.62 3.48
N GLY A 256 -12.29 -28.44 4.73
CA GLY A 256 -10.96 -28.86 5.23
C GLY A 256 -9.78 -28.07 4.69
N ALA A 257 -9.99 -27.05 3.86
CA ALA A 257 -8.93 -26.23 3.30
C ALA A 257 -8.63 -25.01 4.19
N LEU A 258 -7.35 -24.69 4.35
CA LEU A 258 -6.88 -23.43 4.87
C LEU A 258 -7.02 -22.34 3.79
N ARG A 259 -7.27 -21.09 4.19
CA ARG A 259 -7.37 -19.95 3.29
C ARG A 259 -6.09 -19.68 2.51
N GLN A 260 -4.96 -19.95 3.11
CA GLN A 260 -3.62 -19.87 2.56
C GLN A 260 -2.85 -21.12 2.93
N ASP A 261 -2.15 -21.68 1.97
CA ASP A 261 -1.38 -22.91 2.18
C ASP A 261 -0.02 -22.59 2.84
N PRO A 262 0.22 -23.02 4.09
CA PRO A 262 1.53 -22.83 4.72
C PRO A 262 2.60 -23.78 4.16
N ALA A 263 2.19 -24.83 3.43
CA ALA A 263 3.09 -25.79 2.79
C ALA A 263 3.43 -25.42 1.34
N MET A 264 3.03 -24.22 0.87
CA MET A 264 3.29 -23.76 -0.48
C MET A 264 4.80 -23.63 -0.73
N ASP A 265 5.26 -24.32 -1.77
CA ASP A 265 6.64 -24.40 -2.22
C ASP A 265 6.76 -24.12 -3.75
N TRP A 266 7.95 -24.27 -4.30
CA TRP A 266 8.18 -24.09 -5.73
C TRP A 266 7.53 -25.16 -6.59
N ALA A 267 7.29 -26.38 -6.07
CA ALA A 267 6.50 -27.40 -6.76
C ALA A 267 5.03 -26.98 -6.92
N PHE A 268 4.48 -26.29 -5.91
CA PHE A 268 3.16 -25.64 -6.03
C PHE A 268 3.18 -24.55 -7.14
N VAL A 269 4.22 -23.72 -7.18
CA VAL A 269 4.38 -22.68 -8.22
C VAL A 269 4.42 -23.31 -9.61
N ASP A 270 5.15 -24.39 -9.82
CA ASP A 270 5.17 -25.14 -11.09
C ASP A 270 3.80 -25.67 -11.47
N ARG A 271 3.08 -26.22 -10.49
CA ARG A 271 1.70 -26.69 -10.73
C ARG A 271 0.78 -25.55 -11.14
N LEU A 272 0.89 -24.41 -10.46
CA LEU A 272 0.13 -23.20 -10.76
C LEU A 272 0.50 -22.68 -12.17
N ARG A 273 1.79 -22.62 -12.50
CA ARG A 273 2.27 -22.17 -13.81
C ARG A 273 1.73 -23.06 -14.96
N ARG A 274 1.69 -24.37 -14.76
CA ARG A 274 1.11 -25.29 -15.76
C ARG A 274 -0.40 -25.10 -15.93
N PHE A 275 -1.11 -24.75 -14.87
CA PHE A 275 -2.55 -24.51 -14.91
C PHE A 275 -2.91 -23.14 -15.49
N TRP A 276 -2.29 -22.06 -14.97
CA TRP A 276 -2.59 -20.69 -15.35
C TRP A 276 -1.87 -20.31 -16.65
N ARG A 277 -2.63 -20.01 -17.70
CA ARG A 277 -2.08 -19.68 -19.03
C ARG A 277 -1.73 -18.21 -19.21
N GLY A 278 -2.29 -17.32 -18.38
CA GLY A 278 -1.98 -15.89 -18.39
C GLY A 278 -0.63 -15.58 -17.74
N LYS A 279 -0.41 -14.30 -17.48
CA LYS A 279 0.78 -13.81 -16.76
C LYS A 279 0.72 -14.16 -15.28
N LEU A 280 1.82 -14.67 -14.75
CA LEU A 280 1.97 -15.05 -13.34
C LEU A 280 3.05 -14.21 -12.70
N ILE A 281 2.67 -13.45 -11.66
CA ILE A 281 3.56 -12.63 -10.83
C ILE A 281 3.67 -13.29 -9.45
N ILE A 282 4.86 -13.28 -8.86
CA ILE A 282 5.01 -13.59 -7.43
C ILE A 282 5.08 -12.28 -6.65
N LYS A 283 4.22 -12.14 -5.62
CA LYS A 283 4.17 -11.00 -4.71
C LYS A 283 4.64 -11.42 -3.32
N GLY A 284 5.57 -10.63 -2.75
CA GLY A 284 6.07 -10.87 -1.40
C GLY A 284 7.46 -11.48 -1.36
N LEU A 285 8.27 -11.25 -2.41
CA LEU A 285 9.68 -11.60 -2.45
C LEU A 285 10.55 -10.35 -2.33
N ASP A 286 11.69 -10.46 -1.65
CA ASP A 286 12.61 -9.37 -1.41
C ASP A 286 14.10 -9.80 -1.41
N THR A 287 14.40 -11.02 -1.89
CA THR A 287 15.75 -11.59 -1.97
C THR A 287 16.16 -11.94 -3.40
N ARG A 288 17.47 -11.93 -3.68
CA ARG A 288 18.04 -12.32 -4.99
C ARG A 288 17.87 -13.80 -5.27
N GLU A 289 17.91 -14.62 -4.23
CA GLU A 289 17.76 -16.07 -4.31
C GLU A 289 16.39 -16.43 -4.89
N ASP A 290 15.33 -15.88 -4.29
CA ASP A 290 13.97 -16.12 -4.75
C ASP A 290 13.70 -15.46 -6.12
N ALA A 291 14.32 -14.31 -6.40
CA ALA A 291 14.24 -13.69 -7.72
C ALA A 291 14.83 -14.56 -8.83
N ARG A 292 15.91 -15.30 -8.56
CA ARG A 292 16.48 -16.27 -9.51
C ARG A 292 15.58 -17.47 -9.70
N LEU A 293 15.03 -18.00 -8.61
CA LEU A 293 14.05 -19.09 -8.69
C LEU A 293 12.80 -18.70 -9.49
N CYS A 294 12.34 -17.45 -9.38
CA CYS A 294 11.25 -16.96 -10.27
C CYS A 294 11.58 -17.15 -11.75
N LEU A 295 12.83 -16.91 -12.16
CA LEU A 295 13.24 -17.10 -13.57
C LEU A 295 13.30 -18.58 -13.95
N GLU A 296 13.79 -19.44 -13.06
CA GLU A 296 13.89 -20.88 -13.26
C GLU A 296 12.51 -21.52 -13.38
N HIS A 297 11.52 -21.04 -12.63
CA HIS A 297 10.14 -21.52 -12.64
C HIS A 297 9.21 -20.78 -13.61
N GLY A 298 9.76 -19.98 -14.56
CA GLY A 298 9.00 -19.37 -15.66
C GLY A 298 7.97 -18.32 -15.20
N ILE A 299 8.29 -17.56 -14.16
CA ILE A 299 7.47 -16.46 -13.66
C ILE A 299 7.61 -15.23 -14.56
N ASP A 300 6.50 -14.54 -14.83
CA ASP A 300 6.45 -13.40 -15.75
C ASP A 300 6.79 -12.05 -15.07
N GLY A 301 6.83 -11.96 -13.76
CA GLY A 301 7.16 -10.72 -13.04
C GLY A 301 7.24 -10.91 -11.54
N ILE A 302 7.90 -9.98 -10.86
CA ILE A 302 8.04 -9.97 -9.39
C ILE A 302 7.47 -8.68 -8.84
N LEU A 303 6.64 -8.77 -7.80
CA LEU A 303 6.25 -7.63 -6.99
C LEU A 303 7.01 -7.71 -5.65
N VAL A 304 8.10 -6.92 -5.55
CA VAL A 304 8.85 -6.73 -4.31
C VAL A 304 7.94 -6.09 -3.29
N SER A 305 7.64 -6.81 -2.23
CA SER A 305 6.63 -6.42 -1.25
C SER A 305 6.92 -7.06 0.10
N ASN A 306 6.78 -6.28 1.16
CA ASN A 306 6.68 -6.77 2.53
C ASN A 306 5.24 -6.57 3.08
N HIS A 307 4.23 -6.61 2.15
CA HIS A 307 2.82 -6.38 2.47
C HIS A 307 2.55 -5.01 3.12
N GLY A 308 3.37 -4.02 2.81
CA GLY A 308 3.31 -2.70 3.44
C GLY A 308 3.71 -2.70 4.92
N GLY A 309 4.64 -3.57 5.30
CA GLY A 309 5.09 -3.79 6.68
C GLY A 309 4.11 -4.62 7.51
N ARG A 310 3.40 -5.58 6.88
CA ARG A 310 2.31 -6.35 7.51
C ARG A 310 2.52 -7.87 7.45
N ALA A 311 3.60 -8.36 6.85
CA ALA A 311 3.90 -9.78 6.73
C ALA A 311 4.86 -10.23 7.83
N THR A 312 6.14 -10.03 7.64
CA THR A 312 7.22 -10.37 8.56
C THR A 312 7.92 -9.08 9.03
N GLU A 313 8.30 -9.00 10.30
CA GLU A 313 9.05 -7.87 10.83
C GLU A 313 10.53 -7.98 10.41
N THR A 314 10.81 -7.59 9.18
CA THR A 314 12.16 -7.69 8.60
C THR A 314 13.03 -6.49 8.91
N LEU A 315 12.44 -5.37 9.30
CA LEU A 315 13.08 -4.04 9.38
C LEU A 315 13.72 -3.60 8.05
N ARG A 316 13.56 -4.40 6.99
CA ARG A 316 14.09 -4.12 5.65
C ARG A 316 13.02 -3.49 4.78
N ALA A 317 13.31 -2.31 4.25
CA ALA A 317 12.40 -1.64 3.33
C ALA A 317 12.39 -2.32 1.95
N THR A 318 11.24 -2.32 1.30
CA THR A 318 11.13 -2.83 -0.08
C THR A 318 11.95 -2.00 -1.07
N LEU A 319 12.10 -0.69 -0.84
CA LEU A 319 12.97 0.18 -1.63
C LEU A 319 14.45 -0.23 -1.51
N GLU A 320 14.88 -0.70 -0.35
CA GLU A 320 16.23 -1.21 -0.08
C GLU A 320 16.47 -2.57 -0.76
N ALA A 321 15.46 -3.45 -0.75
CA ALA A 321 15.50 -4.76 -1.39
C ALA A 321 15.44 -4.70 -2.93
N LEU A 322 14.81 -3.65 -3.47
CA LEU A 322 14.52 -3.51 -4.90
C LEU A 322 15.76 -3.64 -5.80
N PRO A 323 16.92 -2.97 -5.56
CA PRO A 323 18.09 -3.08 -6.42
C PRO A 323 18.65 -4.50 -6.50
N GLU A 324 18.62 -5.23 -5.38
CA GLU A 324 19.05 -6.63 -5.30
C GLU A 324 18.24 -7.53 -6.21
N VAL A 325 16.89 -7.40 -6.17
CA VAL A 325 15.97 -8.17 -7.00
C VAL A 325 16.11 -7.78 -8.47
N VAL A 326 16.21 -6.48 -8.77
CA VAL A 326 16.41 -5.96 -10.15
C VAL A 326 17.71 -6.51 -10.76
N ALA A 327 18.80 -6.50 -10.00
CA ALA A 327 20.08 -7.06 -10.44
C ALA A 327 19.97 -8.57 -10.71
N ALA A 328 19.27 -9.32 -9.84
CA ALA A 328 19.11 -10.77 -10.00
C ALA A 328 18.31 -11.14 -11.25
N VAL A 329 17.26 -10.41 -11.59
CA VAL A 329 16.46 -10.68 -12.80
C VAL A 329 17.12 -10.15 -14.07
N ASN A 330 18.00 -9.17 -13.96
CA ASN A 330 18.77 -8.59 -15.06
C ASN A 330 17.93 -8.29 -16.32
N GLY A 331 16.80 -7.61 -16.13
CA GLY A 331 15.92 -7.18 -17.21
C GLY A 331 15.09 -8.28 -17.90
N ARG A 332 15.21 -9.56 -17.48
CA ARG A 332 14.50 -10.69 -18.11
C ARG A 332 12.99 -10.67 -17.83
N ILE A 333 12.59 -10.20 -16.68
CA ILE A 333 11.19 -10.00 -16.28
C ILE A 333 11.03 -8.65 -15.57
N PRO A 334 9.84 -8.00 -15.65
CA PRO A 334 9.58 -6.76 -14.94
C PRO A 334 9.56 -6.96 -13.44
N VAL A 335 10.12 -5.98 -12.72
CA VAL A 335 10.05 -5.88 -11.27
C VAL A 335 9.14 -4.73 -10.89
N TYR A 336 8.15 -5.00 -10.07
CA TYR A 336 7.25 -4.05 -9.46
C TYR A 336 7.61 -3.90 -7.98
N VAL A 337 7.19 -2.82 -7.34
CA VAL A 337 7.44 -2.63 -5.91
C VAL A 337 6.27 -1.92 -5.23
N ASP A 338 5.96 -2.32 -4.01
CA ASP A 338 5.07 -1.58 -3.10
C ASP A 338 5.76 -1.36 -1.73
N GLY A 339 5.13 -0.64 -0.83
CA GLY A 339 5.65 -0.38 0.52
C GLY A 339 6.14 1.06 0.71
N GLY A 340 5.40 1.84 1.48
CA GLY A 340 5.83 3.15 1.95
C GLY A 340 5.62 4.35 1.02
N PHE A 341 5.22 4.21 -0.23
CA PHE A 341 5.04 5.31 -1.19
C PHE A 341 4.00 6.34 -0.74
N ARG A 342 4.39 7.63 -0.73
CA ARG A 342 3.54 8.77 -0.35
C ARG A 342 3.72 10.02 -1.23
N ARG A 343 4.78 10.07 -2.04
CA ARG A 343 5.14 11.25 -2.86
C ARG A 343 5.47 10.81 -4.29
N GLY A 344 5.26 11.69 -5.26
CA GLY A 344 5.72 11.44 -6.64
C GLY A 344 7.24 11.28 -6.74
N ALA A 345 8.00 11.93 -5.86
CA ALA A 345 9.45 11.72 -5.76
C ALA A 345 9.82 10.31 -5.26
N ASP A 346 8.98 9.68 -4.40
CA ASP A 346 9.17 8.27 -3.99
C ASP A 346 9.03 7.35 -5.21
N VAL A 347 8.02 7.63 -6.06
CA VAL A 347 7.80 6.90 -7.32
C VAL A 347 9.01 7.03 -8.23
N PHE A 348 9.50 8.26 -8.44
CA PHE A 348 10.68 8.51 -9.27
C PHE A 348 11.91 7.73 -8.79
N LYS A 349 12.16 7.71 -7.47
CA LYS A 349 13.28 6.98 -6.85
C LYS A 349 13.21 5.48 -7.15
N ALA A 350 12.05 4.86 -6.98
CA ALA A 350 11.88 3.45 -7.26
C ALA A 350 12.04 3.10 -8.75
N LEU A 351 11.53 3.95 -9.66
CA LEU A 351 11.75 3.80 -11.10
C LEU A 351 13.24 3.91 -11.44
N ALA A 352 13.94 4.87 -10.83
CA ALA A 352 15.39 5.02 -11.01
C ALA A 352 16.20 3.80 -10.50
N LEU A 353 15.69 3.10 -9.50
CA LEU A 353 16.25 1.86 -8.96
C LEU A 353 15.84 0.61 -9.77
N GLY A 354 15.09 0.76 -10.86
CA GLY A 354 14.77 -0.29 -11.81
C GLY A 354 13.37 -0.90 -11.69
N ALA A 355 12.49 -0.34 -10.84
CA ALA A 355 11.09 -0.74 -10.84
C ALA A 355 10.39 -0.36 -12.16
N LYS A 356 9.54 -1.24 -12.68
CA LYS A 356 8.69 -0.98 -13.85
C LYS A 356 7.45 -0.15 -13.48
N ALA A 357 6.90 -0.38 -12.30
CA ALA A 357 5.79 0.39 -11.72
C ALA A 357 5.77 0.20 -10.20
N VAL A 358 5.03 1.09 -9.51
CA VAL A 358 4.97 1.13 -8.05
C VAL A 358 3.53 1.05 -7.54
N GLY A 359 3.34 0.34 -6.42
CA GLY A 359 2.05 0.17 -5.79
C GLY A 359 1.84 1.12 -4.60
N ILE A 360 0.65 1.71 -4.53
CA ILE A 360 0.20 2.46 -3.36
C ILE A 360 -0.90 1.67 -2.64
N GLY A 361 -0.83 1.59 -1.32
CA GLY A 361 -1.84 0.96 -0.44
C GLY A 361 -2.54 2.00 0.42
N ARG A 362 -2.00 2.28 1.60
CA ARG A 362 -2.61 3.23 2.56
C ARG A 362 -3.05 4.57 1.97
N PRO A 363 -2.30 5.25 1.05
CA PRO A 363 -2.74 6.52 0.50
C PRO A 363 -4.11 6.47 -0.16
N PHE A 364 -4.36 5.47 -1.02
CA PHE A 364 -5.67 5.37 -1.65
C PHE A 364 -6.78 4.97 -0.67
N LEU A 365 -6.45 4.16 0.37
CA LEU A 365 -7.40 3.81 1.42
C LEU A 365 -7.77 5.01 2.29
N TRP A 366 -6.85 5.93 2.55
CA TRP A 366 -7.17 7.22 3.19
C TRP A 366 -8.11 8.03 2.32
N GLY A 367 -7.81 8.16 1.01
CA GLY A 367 -8.73 8.79 0.07
C GLY A 367 -10.11 8.14 0.05
N LEU A 368 -10.16 6.81 -0.03
CA LEU A 368 -11.39 6.03 0.00
C LEU A 368 -12.20 6.27 1.28
N GLY A 369 -11.55 6.12 2.43
CA GLY A 369 -12.20 6.29 3.74
C GLY A 369 -12.67 7.72 4.00
N ALA A 370 -11.94 8.72 3.51
CA ALA A 370 -12.29 10.12 3.68
C ALA A 370 -13.43 10.56 2.73
N PHE A 371 -13.37 10.21 1.43
CA PHE A 371 -14.23 10.80 0.41
C PHE A 371 -14.65 9.82 -0.70
N GLY A 372 -14.56 8.53 -0.48
CA GLY A 372 -14.96 7.53 -1.48
C GLY A 372 -14.18 7.65 -2.79
N GLN A 373 -14.88 7.54 -3.92
CA GLN A 373 -14.28 7.65 -5.25
C GLN A 373 -13.51 8.97 -5.45
N ALA A 374 -14.06 10.11 -5.02
CA ALA A 374 -13.42 11.42 -5.20
C ALA A 374 -12.10 11.53 -4.43
N GLY A 375 -12.01 10.91 -3.25
CA GLY A 375 -10.77 10.85 -2.49
C GLY A 375 -9.70 10.01 -3.17
N VAL A 376 -10.05 8.82 -3.69
CA VAL A 376 -9.11 7.97 -4.44
C VAL A 376 -8.63 8.68 -5.72
N ASP A 377 -9.54 9.31 -6.45
CA ASP A 377 -9.22 10.08 -7.66
C ASP A 377 -8.21 11.20 -7.37
N ARG A 378 -8.44 11.97 -6.30
CA ARG A 378 -7.55 13.06 -5.91
C ARG A 378 -6.19 12.59 -5.43
N VAL A 379 -6.11 11.48 -4.69
CA VAL A 379 -4.83 10.85 -4.31
C VAL A 379 -4.01 10.47 -5.54
N LEU A 380 -4.63 9.86 -6.56
CA LEU A 380 -3.97 9.52 -7.81
C LEU A 380 -3.52 10.78 -8.56
N GLU A 381 -4.36 11.81 -8.63
CA GLU A 381 -4.02 13.09 -9.25
C GLU A 381 -2.79 13.73 -8.62
N ILE A 382 -2.76 13.82 -7.29
CA ILE A 382 -1.63 14.40 -6.54
C ILE A 382 -0.34 13.65 -6.87
N LEU A 383 -0.33 12.32 -6.74
CA LEU A 383 0.87 11.52 -6.98
C LEU A 383 1.34 11.57 -8.43
N GLN A 384 0.42 11.56 -9.39
CA GLN A 384 0.74 11.70 -10.82
C GLN A 384 1.29 13.10 -11.12
N GLY A 385 0.72 14.14 -10.53
CA GLY A 385 1.20 15.51 -10.64
C GLY A 385 2.60 15.68 -10.05
N GLU A 386 2.82 15.19 -8.83
CA GLU A 386 4.13 15.20 -8.18
C GLU A 386 5.20 14.43 -8.97
N LEU A 387 4.83 13.29 -9.58
CA LEU A 387 5.75 12.55 -10.44
C LEU A 387 6.15 13.36 -11.67
N ARG A 388 5.20 14.02 -12.35
CA ARG A 388 5.50 14.89 -13.48
C ARG A 388 6.46 16.02 -13.08
N LEU A 389 6.21 16.65 -11.92
CA LEU A 389 7.09 17.69 -11.39
C LEU A 389 8.50 17.15 -11.08
N ALA A 390 8.59 15.97 -10.45
CA ALA A 390 9.88 15.34 -10.17
C ALA A 390 10.65 15.02 -11.46
N MET A 391 9.97 14.45 -12.47
CA MET A 391 10.55 14.15 -13.79
C MET A 391 11.05 15.40 -14.49
N GLY A 392 10.22 16.43 -14.62
CA GLY A 392 10.60 17.69 -15.24
C GLY A 392 11.78 18.35 -14.54
N ASN A 393 11.76 18.42 -13.21
CA ASN A 393 12.85 18.97 -12.41
C ASN A 393 14.14 18.14 -12.44
N CYS A 394 14.05 16.82 -12.67
CA CYS A 394 15.20 15.95 -12.86
C CYS A 394 15.71 15.92 -14.31
N GLY A 395 14.94 16.48 -15.28
CA GLY A 395 15.32 16.53 -16.68
C GLY A 395 15.07 15.21 -17.42
N THR A 396 13.94 14.53 -17.13
CA THR A 396 13.46 13.34 -17.86
C THR A 396 12.11 13.64 -18.51
N GLN A 397 11.95 13.28 -19.79
CA GLN A 397 10.71 13.50 -20.54
C GLN A 397 9.79 12.28 -20.54
N SER A 398 10.34 11.09 -20.31
CA SER A 398 9.58 9.84 -20.25
C SER A 398 10.03 8.95 -19.08
N VAL A 399 9.15 8.03 -18.68
CA VAL A 399 9.48 7.02 -17.65
C VAL A 399 10.69 6.18 -18.06
N ALA A 400 10.87 5.90 -19.35
CA ALA A 400 11.99 5.10 -19.86
C ALA A 400 13.36 5.81 -19.70
N GLU A 401 13.38 7.14 -19.57
CA GLU A 401 14.62 7.89 -19.33
C GLU A 401 15.06 7.89 -17.87
N ILE A 402 14.20 7.45 -16.95
CA ILE A 402 14.51 7.38 -15.54
C ILE A 402 15.42 6.18 -15.29
N THR A 403 16.69 6.44 -14.98
CA THR A 403 17.70 5.41 -14.74
C THR A 403 18.42 5.63 -13.41
N HIS A 404 19.22 4.68 -12.97
CA HIS A 404 20.04 4.79 -11.75
C HIS A 404 20.92 6.04 -11.70
N ALA A 405 21.27 6.63 -12.84
CA ALA A 405 22.04 7.88 -12.92
C ALA A 405 21.35 9.09 -12.24
N TYR A 406 20.04 9.02 -12.02
CA TYR A 406 19.24 10.09 -11.41
C TYR A 406 19.09 9.98 -9.89
N VAL A 407 19.71 8.98 -9.28
CA VAL A 407 19.71 8.81 -7.81
C VAL A 407 21.11 8.55 -7.27
N ALA A 408 21.32 8.90 -6.01
CA ALA A 408 22.40 8.43 -5.19
C ALA A 408 21.81 7.61 -4.05
N THR A 409 22.32 6.42 -3.87
CA THR A 409 21.91 5.49 -2.81
C THR A 409 22.97 5.42 -1.72
N PRO A 410 22.60 5.12 -0.47
CA PRO A 410 23.56 4.68 0.52
C PRO A 410 24.20 3.37 0.05
N ASN A 411 25.27 2.96 0.74
CA ASN A 411 25.92 1.68 0.44
C ASN A 411 25.05 0.49 0.88
N TRP A 412 23.89 0.34 0.24
CA TRP A 412 23.12 -0.89 0.38
C TRP A 412 23.92 -2.03 -0.24
N LYS A 413 24.12 -3.11 0.52
CA LYS A 413 24.79 -4.30 0.01
C LYS A 413 23.90 -4.93 -1.05
N ILE A 414 24.28 -4.79 -2.30
CA ILE A 414 23.59 -5.36 -3.48
C ILE A 414 24.20 -6.74 -3.77
#